data_0a1abd5b72ba51e1f9a8c9d27da2a796
#
_entry.id   0a1abd5b72ba51e1f9a8c9d27da2a796
#
_cell.length_a   1.000
_cell.length_b   1.000
_cell.length_c   1.000
_cell.angle_alpha   90.00
_cell.angle_beta   90.00
_cell.angle_gamma   90.00
#
_symmetry.space_group_name_H-M   'P 1'
#
loop_
_entity.id
_entity.type
_entity.pdbx_description
1 polymer ?
#
loop_
_entity_poly.entity_id
_entity_poly.type
_entity_poly.pdbx_seq_one_letter_code
_entity_poly.pdbx_strand_id
1 'polypeptide(L)'
;MGNNQRGRFRKNKQTSEFDQKLLDLARVARVVKGGRRFSFRATMVIGNRRGKVGLGTAKGSDVSIAITKAVSKAKKALVEIKRKDSTISFEVREKFGAAKVLIKPAKEGRGIVAGGAMRVVIELAGIKNITAKSLGSSNKINVAKATIKALQQLEGKKADSAFDKKVNKENNNNKIVNNKENKKEKEVKKSK
;
A
#
# COMPACT_ATOMS: atom_id res chain seq x y z
N MET A 1 -51.29 11.26 29.34
CA MET A 1 -49.80 11.45 29.41
C MET A 1 -49.13 10.23 28.80
N GLY A 2 -48.75 10.30 27.56
CA GLY A 2 -48.15 9.19 26.79
C GLY A 2 -46.65 9.36 26.72
N ASN A 3 -45.89 8.51 27.41
CA ASN A 3 -44.45 8.51 27.43
C ASN A 3 -43.92 7.83 26.16
N ASN A 4 -43.45 8.63 25.18
CA ASN A 4 -42.87 8.19 23.92
C ASN A 4 -41.37 7.90 24.12
N GLN A 5 -41.05 6.72 24.62
CA GLN A 5 -39.66 6.24 24.71
C GLN A 5 -39.24 5.75 23.31
N ARG A 6 -38.72 6.68 22.47
CA ARG A 6 -37.99 6.30 21.26
C ARG A 6 -36.63 5.73 21.67
N GLY A 7 -36.55 4.41 21.82
CA GLY A 7 -35.32 3.68 22.02
C GLY A 7 -34.36 3.96 20.90
N ARG A 8 -33.32 4.77 21.14
CA ARG A 8 -32.18 4.94 20.25
C ARG A 8 -31.43 3.61 20.22
N PHE A 9 -31.69 2.80 19.19
CA PHE A 9 -30.80 1.70 18.82
C PHE A 9 -29.42 2.29 18.47
N ARG A 10 -28.55 2.40 19.46
CA ARG A 10 -27.12 2.61 19.23
C ARG A 10 -26.63 1.34 18.53
N LYS A 11 -26.60 1.38 17.18
CA LYS A 11 -25.87 0.42 16.38
C LYS A 11 -24.42 0.44 16.85
N ASN A 12 -24.01 -0.52 17.68
CA ASN A 12 -22.62 -0.75 18.02
C ASN A 12 -21.88 -0.96 16.69
N LYS A 13 -21.27 0.10 16.19
CA LYS A 13 -20.36 0.06 15.06
C LYS A 13 -19.13 -0.68 15.58
N GLN A 14 -19.13 -2.02 15.45
CA GLN A 14 -17.93 -2.81 15.65
C GLN A 14 -16.87 -2.17 14.75
N THR A 15 -15.95 -1.44 15.32
CA THR A 15 -14.80 -0.88 14.64
C THR A 15 -14.02 -2.07 14.11
N SER A 16 -14.21 -2.35 12.82
CA SER A 16 -13.44 -3.42 12.16
C SER A 16 -11.97 -3.05 12.28
N GLU A 17 -11.16 -3.93 12.83
CA GLU A 17 -9.69 -3.78 12.95
C GLU A 17 -9.00 -3.45 11.63
N PHE A 18 -9.67 -3.73 10.52
CA PHE A 18 -9.17 -3.56 9.16
C PHE A 18 -10.00 -2.53 8.39
N ASP A 19 -9.33 -1.53 7.87
CA ASP A 19 -9.88 -0.63 6.86
C ASP A 19 -10.08 -1.38 5.55
N GLN A 20 -11.15 -1.01 4.81
CA GLN A 20 -11.56 -1.67 3.58
C GLN A 20 -11.68 -0.63 2.47
N LYS A 21 -11.07 -0.90 1.30
CA LYS A 21 -11.23 -0.08 0.10
C LYS A 21 -11.63 -0.93 -1.10
N LEU A 22 -12.64 -0.49 -1.84
CA LEU A 22 -13.03 -1.08 -3.10
C LEU A 22 -12.03 -0.68 -4.18
N LEU A 23 -11.40 -1.65 -4.82
CA LEU A 23 -10.45 -1.43 -5.90
C LEU A 23 -11.13 -1.43 -7.28
N ASP A 24 -12.02 -2.40 -7.49
CA ASP A 24 -12.74 -2.57 -8.74
C ASP A 24 -14.09 -3.25 -8.53
N LEU A 25 -15.11 -2.78 -9.27
CA LEU A 25 -16.42 -3.39 -9.31
C LEU A 25 -16.82 -3.51 -10.78
N ALA A 26 -17.16 -4.71 -11.21
CA ALA A 26 -17.57 -4.99 -12.57
C ALA A 26 -18.82 -5.88 -12.60
N ARG A 27 -19.79 -5.55 -13.46
CA ARG A 27 -20.87 -6.45 -13.83
C ARG A 27 -20.32 -7.45 -14.85
N VAL A 28 -20.40 -8.73 -14.56
CA VAL A 28 -19.95 -9.82 -15.44
C VAL A 28 -21.12 -10.67 -15.88
N ALA A 29 -21.08 -11.15 -17.12
CA ALA A 29 -22.12 -11.98 -17.69
C ALA A 29 -21.60 -13.38 -17.99
N ARG A 30 -22.43 -14.39 -17.79
CA ARG A 30 -22.24 -15.75 -18.27
C ARG A 30 -23.30 -16.02 -19.35
N VAL A 31 -22.87 -16.37 -20.54
CA VAL A 31 -23.76 -16.76 -21.64
C VAL A 31 -24.30 -18.17 -21.37
N VAL A 32 -25.60 -18.35 -21.53
CA VAL A 32 -26.32 -19.61 -21.41
C VAL A 32 -27.22 -19.79 -22.64
N LYS A 33 -27.81 -20.97 -22.87
CA LYS A 33 -28.64 -21.30 -24.04
C LYS A 33 -29.76 -20.27 -24.27
N GLY A 34 -30.39 -19.75 -23.20
CA GLY A 34 -31.51 -18.79 -23.29
C GLY A 34 -31.13 -17.33 -23.08
N GLY A 35 -29.84 -16.95 -23.10
CA GLY A 35 -29.43 -15.55 -22.91
C GLY A 35 -28.22 -15.38 -22.01
N ARG A 36 -28.20 -14.33 -21.17
CA ARG A 36 -27.07 -13.96 -20.31
C ARG A 36 -27.48 -13.90 -18.84
N ARG A 37 -26.77 -14.57 -17.98
CA ARG A 37 -26.89 -14.42 -16.51
C ARG A 37 -25.84 -13.45 -16.01
N PHE A 38 -26.28 -12.41 -15.33
CA PHE A 38 -25.40 -11.37 -14.78
C PHE A 38 -25.02 -11.66 -13.34
N SER A 39 -23.81 -11.26 -12.98
CA SER A 39 -23.34 -11.23 -11.60
C SER A 39 -22.37 -10.07 -11.42
N PHE A 40 -22.08 -9.71 -10.16
CA PHE A 40 -21.15 -8.63 -9.82
C PHE A 40 -19.83 -9.23 -9.35
N ARG A 41 -18.72 -8.71 -9.86
CA ARG A 41 -17.38 -9.04 -9.38
C ARG A 41 -16.85 -7.85 -8.61
N ALA A 42 -16.63 -8.02 -7.31
CA ALA A 42 -15.97 -7.05 -6.45
C ALA A 42 -14.53 -7.46 -6.15
N THR A 43 -13.61 -6.51 -6.21
CA THR A 43 -12.23 -6.66 -5.76
C THR A 43 -11.98 -5.69 -4.62
N MET A 44 -11.69 -6.24 -3.43
CA MET A 44 -11.49 -5.49 -2.21
C MET A 44 -10.04 -5.60 -1.75
N VAL A 45 -9.51 -4.49 -1.24
CA VAL A 45 -8.26 -4.47 -0.48
C VAL A 45 -8.62 -4.15 0.96
N ILE A 46 -8.02 -4.88 1.89
CA ILE A 46 -8.15 -4.62 3.33
C ILE A 46 -6.77 -4.42 3.94
N GLY A 47 -6.68 -3.63 4.99
CA GLY A 47 -5.43 -3.44 5.72
C GLY A 47 -5.65 -2.75 7.06
N ASN A 48 -4.68 -2.91 7.95
CA ASN A 48 -4.71 -2.32 9.29
C ASN A 48 -3.86 -1.06 9.43
N ARG A 49 -3.29 -0.55 8.34
CA ARG A 49 -2.31 0.54 8.31
C ARG A 49 -1.07 0.32 9.20
N ARG A 50 -0.86 -0.91 9.66
CA ARG A 50 0.25 -1.31 10.52
C ARG A 50 1.13 -2.38 9.89
N GLY A 51 1.03 -2.56 8.56
CA GLY A 51 1.84 -3.53 7.80
C GLY A 51 1.08 -4.78 7.35
N LYS A 52 -0.19 -4.99 7.72
CA LYS A 52 -0.98 -6.12 7.21
C LYS A 52 -1.92 -5.67 6.11
N VAL A 53 -1.83 -6.30 4.93
CA VAL A 53 -2.67 -6.02 3.77
C VAL A 53 -3.12 -7.31 3.13
N GLY A 54 -4.37 -7.35 2.68
CA GLY A 54 -4.94 -8.48 1.94
C GLY A 54 -5.74 -8.04 0.73
N LEU A 55 -5.74 -8.84 -0.31
CA LEU A 55 -6.51 -8.64 -1.54
C LEU A 55 -7.47 -9.80 -1.74
N GLY A 56 -8.74 -9.49 -1.93
CA GLY A 56 -9.78 -10.48 -2.22
C GLY A 56 -10.62 -10.11 -3.42
N THR A 57 -10.89 -11.10 -4.28
CA THR A 57 -11.81 -10.95 -5.41
C THR A 57 -12.89 -12.01 -5.30
N ALA A 58 -14.16 -11.58 -5.41
CA ALA A 58 -15.29 -12.50 -5.38
C ALA A 58 -16.41 -12.06 -6.34
N LYS A 59 -17.29 -13.02 -6.66
CA LYS A 59 -18.50 -12.79 -7.45
C LYS A 59 -19.73 -13.03 -6.57
N GLY A 60 -20.78 -12.28 -6.81
CA GLY A 60 -22.08 -12.41 -6.15
C GLY A 60 -23.22 -12.10 -7.11
N SER A 61 -24.43 -12.53 -6.76
CA SER A 61 -25.67 -12.13 -7.47
C SER A 61 -25.94 -10.63 -7.29
N ASP A 62 -25.58 -10.10 -6.13
CA ASP A 62 -25.71 -8.70 -5.77
C ASP A 62 -24.34 -8.10 -5.35
N VAL A 63 -24.23 -6.78 -5.41
CA VAL A 63 -23.01 -6.03 -5.07
C VAL A 63 -22.63 -6.26 -3.59
N SER A 64 -23.58 -6.19 -2.67
CA SER A 64 -23.37 -6.38 -1.23
C SER A 64 -22.79 -7.76 -0.92
N ILE A 65 -23.36 -8.80 -1.55
CA ILE A 65 -22.90 -10.18 -1.40
C ILE A 65 -21.49 -10.34 -1.99
N ALA A 66 -21.22 -9.73 -3.15
CA ALA A 66 -19.90 -9.78 -3.77
C ALA A 66 -18.83 -9.12 -2.88
N ILE A 67 -19.12 -7.96 -2.28
CA ILE A 67 -18.23 -7.25 -1.37
C ILE A 67 -17.96 -8.09 -0.11
N THR A 68 -18.98 -8.59 0.56
CA THR A 68 -18.84 -9.42 1.77
C THR A 68 -17.97 -10.64 1.52
N LYS A 69 -18.22 -11.35 0.42
CA LYS A 69 -17.39 -12.50 -0.01
C LYS A 69 -15.95 -12.10 -0.34
N ALA A 70 -15.74 -10.93 -0.98
CA ALA A 70 -14.41 -10.43 -1.32
C ALA A 70 -13.62 -10.05 -0.06
N VAL A 71 -14.25 -9.40 0.92
CA VAL A 71 -13.65 -9.07 2.22
C VAL A 71 -13.26 -10.35 2.97
N SER A 72 -14.13 -11.36 3.01
CA SER A 72 -13.81 -12.64 3.66
C SER A 72 -12.61 -13.34 3.01
N LYS A 73 -12.51 -13.29 1.68
CA LYS A 73 -11.33 -13.81 0.95
C LYS A 73 -10.07 -12.98 1.23
N ALA A 74 -10.20 -11.65 1.30
CA ALA A 74 -9.07 -10.78 1.59
C ALA A 74 -8.52 -11.00 3.01
N LYS A 75 -9.42 -11.24 4.00
CA LYS A 75 -9.02 -11.61 5.38
C LYS A 75 -8.22 -12.92 5.44
N LYS A 76 -8.56 -13.90 4.59
CA LYS A 76 -7.81 -15.17 4.51
C LYS A 76 -6.47 -15.04 3.79
N ALA A 77 -6.30 -14.00 2.96
CA ALA A 77 -5.10 -13.73 2.16
C ALA A 77 -4.33 -12.50 2.70
N LEU A 78 -4.30 -12.33 4.02
CA LEU A 78 -3.52 -11.27 4.66
C LEU A 78 -2.03 -11.59 4.57
N VAL A 79 -1.26 -10.57 4.21
CA VAL A 79 0.19 -10.59 4.11
C VAL A 79 0.74 -9.54 5.05
N GLU A 80 1.79 -9.89 5.77
CA GLU A 80 2.54 -8.96 6.59
C GLU A 80 3.66 -8.32 5.78
N ILE A 81 3.85 -7.02 5.91
CA ILE A 81 4.81 -6.22 5.16
C ILE A 81 5.72 -5.51 6.14
N LYS A 82 7.02 -5.77 6.04
CA LYS A 82 8.02 -5.03 6.80
C LYS A 82 8.24 -3.66 6.17
N ARG A 83 8.14 -2.64 6.98
CA ARG A 83 8.38 -1.25 6.63
C ARG A 83 9.52 -0.71 7.49
N LYS A 84 10.28 0.23 6.95
CA LYS A 84 11.29 0.99 7.70
C LYS A 84 10.68 2.36 7.99
N ASP A 85 10.25 2.58 9.24
CA ASP A 85 9.59 3.81 9.70
C ASP A 85 8.40 4.23 8.81
N SER A 86 8.54 5.32 8.05
CA SER A 86 7.52 5.89 7.18
C SER A 86 7.63 5.44 5.71
N THR A 87 8.71 4.72 5.33
CA THR A 87 9.03 4.34 3.94
C THR A 87 9.43 2.85 3.83
N ILE A 88 10.04 2.48 2.72
CA ILE A 88 10.58 1.15 2.43
C ILE A 88 12.11 1.17 2.39
N SER A 89 12.76 0.01 2.59
CA SER A 89 14.22 -0.07 2.72
C SER A 89 14.96 0.10 1.39
N PHE A 90 14.43 -0.40 0.27
CA PHE A 90 15.09 -0.38 -1.04
C PHE A 90 14.12 -0.38 -2.21
N GLU A 91 14.62 -0.12 -3.42
CA GLU A 91 13.85 -0.19 -4.66
C GLU A 91 13.51 -1.64 -5.01
N VAL A 92 12.24 -1.88 -5.35
CA VAL A 92 11.76 -3.20 -5.79
C VAL A 92 11.07 -3.08 -7.13
N ARG A 93 11.39 -4.03 -8.01
CA ARG A 93 10.69 -4.26 -9.29
C ARG A 93 10.08 -5.64 -9.27
N GLU A 94 8.79 -5.74 -9.52
CA GLU A 94 8.09 -7.01 -9.50
C GLU A 94 7.08 -7.10 -10.64
N LYS A 95 6.83 -8.33 -11.07
CA LYS A 95 5.90 -8.66 -12.16
C LYS A 95 4.84 -9.65 -11.67
N PHE A 96 3.59 -9.39 -12.04
CA PHE A 96 2.50 -10.35 -11.91
C PHE A 96 1.66 -10.37 -13.19
N GLY A 97 1.72 -11.49 -13.94
CA GLY A 97 1.15 -11.58 -15.27
C GLY A 97 1.79 -10.54 -16.21
N ALA A 98 0.98 -9.72 -16.87
CA ALA A 98 1.44 -8.63 -17.74
C ALA A 98 1.67 -7.29 -16.99
N ALA A 99 1.31 -7.18 -15.70
CA ALA A 99 1.57 -6.00 -14.91
C ALA A 99 2.97 -6.02 -14.33
N LYS A 100 3.72 -4.94 -14.52
CA LYS A 100 5.04 -4.70 -13.91
C LYS A 100 4.92 -3.49 -13.00
N VAL A 101 5.47 -3.56 -11.81
CA VAL A 101 5.48 -2.45 -10.86
C VAL A 101 6.90 -2.12 -10.44
N LEU A 102 7.16 -0.83 -10.28
CA LEU A 102 8.39 -0.28 -9.76
C LEU A 102 8.04 0.52 -8.51
N ILE A 103 8.68 0.21 -7.40
CA ILE A 103 8.46 0.87 -6.11
C ILE A 103 9.80 1.35 -5.59
N LYS A 104 9.89 2.65 -5.24
CA LYS A 104 11.10 3.31 -4.74
C LYS A 104 10.83 3.97 -3.39
N PRO A 105 11.80 3.96 -2.46
CA PRO A 105 11.71 4.75 -1.25
C PRO A 105 11.64 6.24 -1.59
N ALA A 106 10.99 7.02 -0.73
CA ALA A 106 10.89 8.46 -0.86
C ALA A 106 11.29 9.15 0.45
N LYS A 107 11.79 10.38 0.33
CA LYS A 107 12.13 11.23 1.49
C LYS A 107 10.88 11.54 2.30
N GLU A 108 11.05 11.83 3.58
CA GLU A 108 9.95 12.26 4.44
C GLU A 108 9.26 13.51 3.89
N GLY A 109 7.93 13.57 4.07
CA GLY A 109 7.11 14.67 3.57
C GLY A 109 6.67 14.55 2.11
N ARG A 110 7.23 13.63 1.31
CA ARG A 110 6.82 13.45 -0.10
C ARG A 110 5.43 12.82 -0.26
N GLY A 111 4.98 12.05 0.71
CA GLY A 111 3.71 11.35 0.65
C GLY A 111 3.71 10.16 -0.32
N ILE A 112 2.52 9.67 -0.66
CA ILE A 112 2.33 8.53 -1.56
C ILE A 112 2.15 9.03 -2.99
N VAL A 113 3.16 8.81 -3.84
CA VAL A 113 3.11 9.10 -5.28
C VAL A 113 2.98 7.77 -6.03
N ALA A 114 1.74 7.37 -6.34
CA ALA A 114 1.45 6.08 -6.96
C ALA A 114 0.17 6.10 -7.80
N GLY A 115 0.05 5.21 -8.77
CA GLY A 115 -1.18 4.98 -9.52
C GLY A 115 -2.30 4.41 -8.63
N GLY A 116 -3.57 4.59 -9.04
CA GLY A 116 -4.74 4.32 -8.20
C GLY A 116 -4.73 2.96 -7.49
N ALA A 117 -4.52 1.86 -8.21
CA ALA A 117 -4.51 0.52 -7.63
C ALA A 117 -3.35 0.32 -6.62
N MET A 118 -2.16 0.83 -6.93
CA MET A 118 -1.00 0.77 -6.04
C MET A 118 -1.20 1.66 -4.81
N ARG A 119 -1.72 2.88 -5.00
CA ARG A 119 -1.97 3.82 -3.91
C ARG A 119 -2.86 3.22 -2.82
N VAL A 120 -3.96 2.55 -3.23
CA VAL A 120 -4.88 1.89 -2.29
C VAL A 120 -4.16 0.83 -1.46
N VAL A 121 -3.34 -0.02 -2.08
CA VAL A 121 -2.58 -1.08 -1.39
C VAL A 121 -1.57 -0.48 -0.41
N ILE A 122 -0.79 0.50 -0.86
CA ILE A 122 0.27 1.16 -0.08
C ILE A 122 -0.30 1.92 1.12
N GLU A 123 -1.41 2.64 0.92
CA GLU A 123 -2.10 3.37 1.98
C GLU A 123 -2.62 2.45 3.08
N LEU A 124 -3.25 1.31 2.69
CA LEU A 124 -3.74 0.31 3.63
C LEU A 124 -2.61 -0.49 4.30
N ALA A 125 -1.42 -0.55 3.69
CA ALA A 125 -0.20 -1.07 4.32
C ALA A 125 0.34 -0.12 5.39
N GLY A 126 -0.03 1.17 5.36
CA GLY A 126 0.41 2.18 6.30
C GLY A 126 1.79 2.78 5.99
N ILE A 127 2.24 2.69 4.73
CA ILE A 127 3.44 3.35 4.26
C ILE A 127 3.07 4.80 3.91
N LYS A 128 3.83 5.77 4.44
CA LYS A 128 3.52 7.20 4.28
C LYS A 128 4.28 7.85 3.11
N ASN A 129 5.53 7.46 2.89
CA ASN A 129 6.40 8.10 1.90
C ASN A 129 6.93 7.07 0.91
N ILE A 130 6.45 7.12 -0.34
CA ILE A 130 6.81 6.15 -1.37
C ILE A 130 6.53 6.71 -2.77
N THR A 131 7.37 6.34 -3.72
CA THR A 131 7.12 6.60 -5.13
C THR A 131 6.96 5.28 -5.87
N ALA A 132 5.85 5.10 -6.58
CA ALA A 132 5.59 3.87 -7.32
C ALA A 132 5.03 4.15 -8.72
N LYS A 133 5.44 3.34 -9.68
CA LYS A 133 5.00 3.42 -11.07
C LYS A 133 4.57 2.06 -11.58
N SER A 134 3.40 2.01 -12.20
CA SER A 134 2.97 0.83 -12.98
C SER A 134 3.52 0.91 -14.39
N LEU A 135 4.16 -0.16 -14.82
CA LEU A 135 4.76 -0.35 -16.13
C LEU A 135 4.15 -1.62 -16.76
N GLY A 136 3.51 -1.51 -17.88
CA GLY A 136 2.83 -2.65 -18.54
C GLY A 136 1.32 -2.56 -18.42
N SER A 137 0.65 -3.68 -18.09
CA SER A 137 -0.81 -3.74 -18.06
C SER A 137 -1.44 -2.80 -17.02
N SER A 138 -2.52 -2.12 -17.42
CA SER A 138 -3.33 -1.26 -16.56
C SER A 138 -4.39 -2.02 -15.73
N ASN A 139 -4.46 -3.36 -15.83
CA ASN A 139 -5.41 -4.16 -15.09
C ASN A 139 -5.22 -3.99 -13.58
N LYS A 140 -6.19 -3.34 -12.92
CA LYS A 140 -6.16 -2.99 -11.50
C LYS A 140 -5.87 -4.18 -10.58
N ILE A 141 -6.43 -5.37 -10.90
CA ILE A 141 -6.26 -6.59 -10.10
C ILE A 141 -4.82 -7.08 -10.18
N ASN A 142 -4.24 -7.13 -11.39
CA ASN A 142 -2.87 -7.58 -11.59
C ASN A 142 -1.86 -6.60 -10.99
N VAL A 143 -2.10 -5.30 -11.16
CA VAL A 143 -1.27 -4.25 -10.54
C VAL A 143 -1.29 -4.36 -9.01
N ALA A 144 -2.47 -4.55 -8.39
CA ALA A 144 -2.56 -4.71 -6.94
C ALA A 144 -1.83 -5.98 -6.45
N LYS A 145 -1.96 -7.12 -7.15
CA LYS A 145 -1.23 -8.35 -6.83
C LYS A 145 0.29 -8.18 -6.99
N ALA A 146 0.73 -7.53 -8.07
CA ALA A 146 2.14 -7.22 -8.28
C ALA A 146 2.69 -6.31 -7.16
N THR A 147 1.90 -5.32 -6.72
CA THR A 147 2.28 -4.43 -5.61
C THR A 147 2.43 -5.19 -4.30
N ILE A 148 1.49 -6.07 -3.95
CA ILE A 148 1.58 -6.89 -2.73
C ILE A 148 2.81 -7.79 -2.81
N LYS A 149 3.05 -8.44 -3.95
CA LYS A 149 4.23 -9.30 -4.16
C LYS A 149 5.54 -8.52 -4.04
N ALA A 150 5.60 -7.30 -4.58
CA ALA A 150 6.74 -6.41 -4.44
C ALA A 150 7.00 -6.02 -2.98
N LEU A 151 5.94 -5.74 -2.22
CA LEU A 151 6.05 -5.42 -0.80
C LEU A 151 6.46 -6.63 0.06
N GLN A 152 6.09 -7.84 -0.33
CA GLN A 152 6.55 -9.08 0.32
C GLN A 152 8.05 -9.31 0.14
N GLN A 153 8.61 -8.96 -1.03
CA GLN A 153 10.06 -9.10 -1.27
C GLN A 153 10.91 -8.24 -0.34
N LEU A 154 10.34 -7.18 0.24
CA LEU A 154 11.03 -6.39 1.27
C LEU A 154 11.40 -7.21 2.51
N GLU A 155 10.75 -8.38 2.73
CA GLU A 155 11.08 -9.29 3.83
C GLU A 155 12.28 -10.19 3.54
N GLY A 156 12.41 -10.67 2.28
CA GLY A 156 13.36 -11.71 1.91
C GLY A 156 14.77 -11.23 1.57
N LYS A 157 14.92 -9.98 1.17
CA LYS A 157 16.23 -9.39 0.88
C LYS A 157 16.68 -8.58 2.08
N LYS A 158 17.62 -9.14 2.87
CA LYS A 158 18.50 -8.33 3.71
C LYS A 158 19.08 -7.25 2.78
N ALA A 159 18.99 -5.99 3.21
CA ALA A 159 19.45 -4.85 2.44
C ALA A 159 20.88 -5.08 1.94
N ASP A 160 21.04 -5.63 0.74
CA ASP A 160 22.30 -5.58 -0.01
C ASP A 160 22.40 -4.17 -0.57
N SER A 161 22.60 -3.27 0.26
CA SER A 161 23.64 -2.30 0.56
C SER A 161 24.21 -1.46 -0.59
N ALA A 162 23.70 -1.48 -1.81
CA ALA A 162 24.15 -0.53 -2.82
C ALA A 162 23.56 0.88 -2.60
N PHE A 163 22.33 0.96 -2.08
CA PHE A 163 21.67 2.25 -1.81
C PHE A 163 22.07 2.82 -0.44
N ASP A 164 22.19 1.97 0.60
CA ASP A 164 22.69 2.39 1.90
C ASP A 164 24.16 2.82 1.83
N LYS A 165 24.98 2.21 0.95
CA LYS A 165 26.36 2.66 0.68
C LYS A 165 26.42 4.03 -0.01
N LYS A 166 25.48 4.36 -0.89
CA LYS A 166 25.40 5.71 -1.51
C LYS A 166 24.94 6.76 -0.52
N VAL A 167 23.87 6.50 0.23
CA VAL A 167 23.34 7.45 1.22
C VAL A 167 24.34 7.66 2.37
N ASN A 168 25.02 6.61 2.84
CA ASN A 168 26.06 6.74 3.85
C ASN A 168 27.32 7.44 3.32
N LYS A 169 27.68 7.29 2.03
CA LYS A 169 28.76 8.09 1.42
C LYS A 169 28.40 9.58 1.31
N GLU A 170 27.18 9.91 0.91
CA GLU A 170 26.72 11.30 0.85
C GLU A 170 26.62 11.94 2.23
N ASN A 171 26.10 11.21 3.22
CA ASN A 171 26.05 11.70 4.61
C ASN A 171 27.43 11.85 5.26
N ASN A 172 28.39 10.96 4.97
CA ASN A 172 29.77 11.10 5.43
C ASN A 172 30.50 12.27 4.74
N ASN A 173 30.27 12.48 3.45
CA ASN A 173 30.83 13.64 2.74
C ASN A 173 30.29 14.96 3.30
N ASN A 174 29.01 15.05 3.59
CA ASN A 174 28.41 16.25 4.21
C ASN A 174 28.93 16.48 5.65
N LYS A 175 29.17 15.44 6.44
CA LYS A 175 29.79 15.57 7.75
C LYS A 175 31.26 16.04 7.67
N ILE A 176 32.01 15.60 6.66
CA ILE A 176 33.39 16.01 6.44
C ILE A 176 33.47 17.49 6.00
N VAL A 177 32.54 17.94 5.15
CA VAL A 177 32.46 19.34 4.72
C VAL A 177 32.11 20.25 5.88
N ASN A 178 31.09 19.95 6.66
CA ASN A 178 30.68 20.71 7.84
C ASN A 178 31.78 20.79 8.94
N ASN A 179 32.55 19.70 9.11
CA ASN A 179 33.67 19.69 10.07
C ASN A 179 34.87 20.53 9.58
N LYS A 180 35.09 20.65 8.27
CA LYS A 180 36.14 21.54 7.71
C LYS A 180 35.77 23.00 7.81
N GLU A 181 34.49 23.35 7.62
CA GLU A 181 33.97 24.71 7.79
C GLU A 181 34.04 25.17 9.25
N ASN A 182 33.62 24.32 10.18
CA ASN A 182 33.70 24.60 11.61
C ASN A 182 35.15 24.71 12.14
N LYS A 183 36.13 24.02 11.52
CA LYS A 183 37.56 24.20 11.85
C LYS A 183 38.10 25.55 11.36
N LYS A 184 37.77 25.94 10.13
CA LYS A 184 38.16 27.25 9.58
C LYS A 184 37.58 28.42 10.37
N GLU A 185 36.34 28.35 10.81
CA GLU A 185 35.74 29.38 11.66
C GLU A 185 36.39 29.49 13.04
N LYS A 186 36.86 28.36 13.63
CA LYS A 186 37.58 28.37 14.90
C LYS A 186 39.00 28.92 14.78
N GLU A 187 39.68 28.71 13.65
CA GLU A 187 41.02 29.27 13.40
C GLU A 187 40.95 30.78 13.14
N VAL A 188 39.95 31.29 12.41
CA VAL A 188 39.74 32.73 12.20
C VAL A 188 39.37 33.47 13.50
N LYS A 189 38.69 32.81 14.45
CA LYS A 189 38.38 33.37 15.77
C LYS A 189 39.55 33.37 16.76
N LYS A 190 40.61 32.60 16.51
CA LYS A 190 41.84 32.56 17.33
C LYS A 190 42.91 33.53 16.87
N SER A 191 42.77 34.09 15.67
CA SER A 191 43.72 35.06 15.06
C SER A 191 43.27 36.53 15.20
N LYS A 192 42.18 36.79 15.92
CA LYS A 192 41.74 38.10 16.37
C LYS A 192 41.87 38.21 17.88
#